data_42de75f3c0cce536a594808f2fc89135
#
_entry.id   42de75f3c0cce536a594808f2fc89135
#
_cell.length_a   1.000
_cell.length_b   1.000
_cell.length_c   1.000
_cell.angle_alpha   90.00
_cell.angle_beta   90.00
_cell.angle_gamma   90.00
#
_symmetry.space_group_name_H-M   'P 1'
#
loop_
_entity.id
_entity.type
_entity.pdbx_description
1 polymer ?
#
loop_
_entity_poly.entity_id
_entity_poly.type
_entity_poly.pdbx_seq_one_letter_code
_entity_poly.pdbx_strand_id
1 'polypeptide(L)'
;MEKFRLFKNTFFPSAKCNSWDVYWSCNKRFFAYYTLQYKGSYSDDAKSCYENITLNAYEEYIRKSSNIKTANTAKNQFFYIKSFILSRAHNKNFDIGSGVILKWCEDILIERDRAMKTADIKKIVRIIKHIERQRNGVRNKAVFLILLCFGMERRRICELRWSDIGDNCQTIKIGNGNNSRFMVMPAILRNSIRELLAMKTNNAEYIFGNSRTQWLKPLPEGGINGILESIKNIDREDRFYNNFSPANFRKWLFRFMFLENKLPL
;
A
#
# COMPACT_ATOMS: atom_id res chain seq x y z
N MET A 1 -29.76 -11.02 -7.85
CA MET A 1 -28.82 -12.06 -8.32
C MET A 1 -29.08 -12.53 -9.75
N GLU A 2 -30.32 -12.68 -10.14
CA GLU A 2 -30.71 -13.17 -11.47
C GLU A 2 -30.33 -12.22 -12.61
N LYS A 3 -30.58 -10.92 -12.46
CA LYS A 3 -30.19 -9.87 -13.43
C LYS A 3 -28.66 -9.78 -13.67
N PHE A 4 -27.87 -10.13 -12.66
CA PHE A 4 -26.42 -10.22 -12.78
C PHE A 4 -25.94 -11.47 -13.53
N ARG A 5 -26.62 -12.59 -13.37
CA ARG A 5 -26.38 -13.79 -14.18
C ARG A 5 -26.68 -13.52 -15.66
N LEU A 6 -27.74 -12.80 -15.95
CA LEU A 6 -28.11 -12.40 -17.31
C LEU A 6 -27.02 -11.49 -17.93
N PHE A 7 -26.54 -10.51 -17.19
CA PHE A 7 -25.46 -9.64 -17.64
C PHE A 7 -24.15 -10.42 -17.91
N LYS A 8 -23.77 -11.32 -17.00
CA LYS A 8 -22.63 -12.20 -17.18
C LYS A 8 -22.73 -12.98 -18.50
N ASN A 9 -23.86 -13.63 -18.72
CA ASN A 9 -24.05 -14.48 -19.89
C ASN A 9 -24.10 -13.69 -21.21
N THR A 10 -24.58 -12.44 -21.17
CA THR A 10 -24.70 -11.59 -22.35
C THR A 10 -23.36 -10.96 -22.73
N PHE A 11 -22.60 -10.46 -21.76
CA PHE A 11 -21.38 -9.67 -22.04
C PHE A 11 -20.07 -10.41 -21.80
N PHE A 12 -20.09 -11.51 -21.04
CA PHE A 12 -18.91 -12.31 -20.69
C PHE A 12 -19.20 -13.82 -20.84
N PRO A 13 -19.70 -14.29 -21.97
CA PRO A 13 -20.07 -15.71 -22.13
C PRO A 13 -18.88 -16.66 -21.97
N SER A 14 -17.68 -16.19 -22.28
CA SER A 14 -16.42 -16.95 -22.20
C SER A 14 -15.52 -16.56 -21.00
N ALA A 15 -15.97 -15.67 -20.12
CA ALA A 15 -15.13 -15.22 -19.00
C ALA A 15 -14.88 -16.39 -18.01
N LYS A 16 -13.62 -16.68 -17.78
CA LYS A 16 -13.19 -17.58 -16.69
C LYS A 16 -13.75 -17.07 -15.36
N CYS A 17 -14.15 -17.97 -14.46
CA CYS A 17 -14.75 -17.63 -13.16
C CYS A 17 -14.04 -16.50 -12.41
N ASN A 18 -12.71 -16.53 -12.37
CA ASN A 18 -11.90 -15.53 -11.64
C ASN A 18 -12.06 -14.09 -12.17
N SER A 19 -12.26 -13.91 -13.48
CA SER A 19 -12.45 -12.57 -14.07
C SER A 19 -13.81 -11.98 -13.69
N TRP A 20 -14.83 -12.82 -13.58
CA TRP A 20 -16.18 -12.40 -13.17
C TRP A 20 -16.24 -11.95 -11.72
N ASP A 21 -15.58 -12.67 -10.81
CA ASP A 21 -15.55 -12.32 -9.40
C ASP A 21 -14.86 -10.97 -9.16
N VAL A 22 -13.78 -10.70 -9.90
CA VAL A 22 -13.11 -9.40 -9.86
C VAL A 22 -14.03 -8.29 -10.36
N TYR A 23 -14.66 -8.50 -11.51
CA TYR A 23 -15.62 -7.56 -12.11
C TYR A 23 -16.77 -7.24 -11.13
N TRP A 24 -17.39 -8.26 -10.57
CA TRP A 24 -18.48 -8.15 -9.61
C TRP A 24 -18.05 -7.42 -8.34
N SER A 25 -16.91 -7.79 -7.78
CA SER A 25 -16.37 -7.17 -6.58
C SER A 25 -16.06 -5.68 -6.76
N CYS A 26 -15.59 -5.26 -7.95
CA CYS A 26 -15.35 -3.85 -8.27
C CYS A 26 -16.65 -3.06 -8.33
N ASN A 27 -17.65 -3.59 -9.04
CA ASN A 27 -18.96 -2.94 -9.16
C ASN A 27 -19.65 -2.82 -7.79
N LYS A 28 -19.70 -3.90 -7.02
CA LYS A 28 -20.30 -3.91 -5.67
C LYS A 28 -19.68 -2.84 -4.77
N ARG A 29 -18.36 -2.70 -4.78
CA ARG A 29 -17.67 -1.69 -3.95
C ARG A 29 -17.98 -0.27 -4.39
N PHE A 30 -17.96 0.01 -5.69
CA PHE A 30 -18.28 1.34 -6.20
C PHE A 30 -19.73 1.72 -5.89
N PHE A 31 -20.70 0.83 -6.16
CA PHE A 31 -22.11 1.15 -5.92
C PHE A 31 -22.44 1.25 -4.42
N ALA A 32 -21.82 0.46 -3.57
CA ALA A 32 -21.94 0.64 -2.13
C ALA A 32 -21.42 2.02 -1.68
N TYR A 33 -20.27 2.45 -2.19
CA TYR A 33 -19.74 3.79 -1.95
C TYR A 33 -20.68 4.88 -2.46
N TYR A 34 -21.16 4.76 -3.71
CA TYR A 34 -22.03 5.72 -4.34
C TYR A 34 -23.35 5.91 -3.56
N THR A 35 -23.98 4.82 -3.15
CA THR A 35 -25.22 4.84 -2.35
C THR A 35 -25.02 5.55 -1.01
N LEU A 36 -23.91 5.29 -0.33
CA LEU A 36 -23.61 5.91 0.96
C LEU A 36 -23.36 7.42 0.85
N GLN A 37 -22.66 7.86 -0.20
CA GLN A 37 -22.24 9.27 -0.33
C GLN A 37 -23.35 10.15 -0.91
N TYR A 38 -24.10 9.65 -1.85
CA TYR A 38 -25.09 10.45 -2.60
C TYR A 38 -26.52 10.26 -2.14
N LYS A 39 -26.75 9.50 -1.04
CA LYS A 39 -28.07 9.25 -0.42
C LYS A 39 -29.19 8.93 -1.42
N GLY A 40 -28.82 8.54 -2.63
CA GLY A 40 -29.76 8.10 -3.64
C GLY A 40 -30.27 6.74 -3.25
N SER A 41 -31.59 6.56 -3.24
CA SER A 41 -32.18 5.22 -3.21
C SER A 41 -31.72 4.49 -4.46
N TYR A 42 -30.68 3.69 -4.31
CA TYR A 42 -30.23 2.79 -5.33
C TYR A 42 -31.29 1.70 -5.49
N SER A 43 -32.14 1.88 -6.46
CA SER A 43 -33.05 0.86 -6.91
C SER A 43 -32.43 0.19 -8.13
N ASP A 44 -32.19 -1.10 -8.06
CA ASP A 44 -31.70 -1.91 -9.20
C ASP A 44 -32.57 -1.75 -10.46
N ASP A 45 -33.77 -1.23 -10.31
CA ASP A 45 -34.78 -1.09 -11.36
C ASP A 45 -34.90 0.33 -11.94
N ALA A 46 -34.33 1.33 -11.27
CA ALA A 46 -34.44 2.71 -11.75
C ALA A 46 -33.30 3.06 -12.72
N LYS A 47 -33.59 3.04 -14.01
CA LYS A 47 -32.70 3.47 -15.10
C LYS A 47 -32.08 4.84 -14.84
N SER A 48 -32.83 5.76 -14.27
CA SER A 48 -32.40 7.11 -13.89
C SER A 48 -31.24 7.13 -12.88
N CYS A 49 -31.08 6.10 -12.02
CA CYS A 49 -29.97 6.02 -11.10
C CYS A 49 -28.63 5.87 -11.83
N TYR A 50 -28.60 5.16 -12.94
CA TYR A 50 -27.38 4.95 -13.72
C TYR A 50 -27.07 6.13 -14.65
N GLU A 51 -28.09 6.85 -15.13
CA GLU A 51 -27.96 8.02 -15.99
C GLU A 51 -27.29 9.21 -15.26
N ASN A 52 -27.50 9.30 -13.95
CA ASN A 52 -27.03 10.42 -13.13
C ASN A 52 -25.63 10.19 -12.50
N ILE A 53 -25.03 9.01 -12.69
CA ILE A 53 -23.67 8.76 -12.17
C ILE A 53 -22.66 9.58 -12.98
N THR A 54 -21.89 10.40 -12.29
CA THR A 54 -20.89 11.29 -12.89
C THR A 54 -19.47 10.75 -12.77
N LEU A 55 -18.58 11.23 -13.63
CA LEU A 55 -17.14 10.95 -13.49
C LEU A 55 -16.59 11.48 -12.17
N ASN A 56 -17.11 12.60 -11.68
CA ASN A 56 -16.71 13.16 -10.38
C ASN A 56 -16.99 12.19 -9.24
N ALA A 57 -18.10 11.45 -9.29
CA ALA A 57 -18.39 10.41 -8.30
C ALA A 57 -17.36 9.28 -8.32
N TYR A 58 -16.86 8.92 -9.51
CA TYR A 58 -15.80 7.93 -9.63
C TYR A 58 -14.44 8.49 -9.18
N GLU A 59 -14.13 9.75 -9.47
CA GLU A 59 -12.94 10.44 -8.98
C GLU A 59 -12.90 10.45 -7.44
N GLU A 60 -14.00 10.85 -6.80
CA GLU A 60 -14.10 10.81 -5.34
C GLU A 60 -13.95 9.39 -4.78
N TYR A 61 -14.49 8.39 -5.47
CA TYR A 61 -14.31 7.00 -5.10
C TYR A 61 -12.83 6.59 -5.16
N ILE A 62 -12.09 6.97 -6.22
CA ILE A 62 -10.63 6.73 -6.30
C ILE A 62 -9.91 7.41 -5.13
N ARG A 63 -10.25 8.68 -4.86
CA ARG A 63 -9.62 9.47 -3.79
C ARG A 63 -9.83 8.86 -2.40
N LYS A 64 -11.01 8.30 -2.15
CA LYS A 64 -11.39 7.71 -0.86
C LYS A 64 -11.06 6.21 -0.74
N SER A 65 -10.84 5.51 -1.85
CA SER A 65 -10.61 4.06 -1.85
C SER A 65 -9.18 3.68 -1.49
N SER A 66 -8.99 2.97 -0.39
CA SER A 66 -7.70 2.39 0.00
C SER A 66 -7.26 1.22 -0.89
N ASN A 67 -8.20 0.60 -1.61
CA ASN A 67 -7.94 -0.55 -2.46
C ASN A 67 -7.37 -0.17 -3.84
N ILE A 68 -7.53 1.08 -4.28
CA ILE A 68 -7.01 1.57 -5.55
C ILE A 68 -5.64 2.20 -5.32
N LYS A 69 -4.59 1.45 -5.63
CA LYS A 69 -3.20 1.86 -5.38
C LYS A 69 -2.44 2.27 -6.64
N THR A 70 -2.90 1.89 -7.81
CA THR A 70 -2.24 2.19 -9.09
C THR A 70 -3.23 2.71 -10.12
N ALA A 71 -2.75 3.54 -11.06
CA ALA A 71 -3.56 4.06 -12.15
C ALA A 71 -4.13 2.95 -13.03
N ASN A 72 -3.37 1.88 -13.26
CA ASN A 72 -3.87 0.72 -13.99
C ASN A 72 -5.01 0.01 -13.26
N THR A 73 -4.94 -0.10 -11.92
CA THR A 73 -6.04 -0.65 -11.13
C THR A 73 -7.27 0.25 -11.23
N ALA A 74 -7.11 1.57 -11.10
CA ALA A 74 -8.19 2.54 -11.27
C ALA A 74 -8.81 2.43 -12.66
N LYS A 75 -7.98 2.48 -13.72
CA LYS A 75 -8.43 2.35 -15.11
C LYS A 75 -9.24 1.06 -15.33
N ASN A 76 -8.74 -0.08 -14.88
CA ASN A 76 -9.43 -1.37 -15.06
C ASN A 76 -10.77 -1.39 -14.32
N GLN A 77 -10.82 -0.89 -13.09
CA GLN A 77 -12.07 -0.77 -12.35
C GLN A 77 -13.05 0.19 -13.03
N PHE A 78 -12.55 1.30 -13.58
CA PHE A 78 -13.38 2.22 -14.37
C PHE A 78 -14.07 1.49 -15.52
N PHE A 79 -13.34 0.71 -16.31
CA PHE A 79 -13.93 -0.02 -17.43
C PHE A 79 -14.96 -1.05 -16.99
N TYR A 80 -14.75 -1.72 -15.86
CA TYR A 80 -15.74 -2.64 -15.32
C TYR A 80 -17.02 -1.92 -14.89
N ILE A 81 -16.88 -0.76 -14.26
CA ILE A 81 -18.02 0.06 -13.81
C ILE A 81 -18.73 0.69 -15.04
N LYS A 82 -17.95 1.26 -15.99
CA LYS A 82 -18.47 1.82 -17.23
C LYS A 82 -19.31 0.80 -17.99
N SER A 83 -18.77 -0.40 -18.23
CA SER A 83 -19.48 -1.45 -18.94
C SER A 83 -20.79 -1.82 -18.26
N PHE A 84 -20.82 -1.86 -16.93
CA PHE A 84 -22.02 -2.13 -16.17
C PHE A 84 -23.05 -1.00 -16.28
N ILE A 85 -22.62 0.26 -16.10
CA ILE A 85 -23.51 1.44 -16.22
C ILE A 85 -24.11 1.51 -17.62
N LEU A 86 -23.30 1.41 -18.67
CA LEU A 86 -23.74 1.50 -20.06
C LEU A 86 -24.68 0.35 -20.48
N SER A 87 -24.58 -0.80 -19.84
CA SER A 87 -25.53 -1.90 -20.04
C SER A 87 -26.92 -1.63 -19.45
N ARG A 88 -27.02 -0.67 -18.54
CA ARG A 88 -28.29 -0.33 -17.84
C ARG A 88 -28.90 0.96 -18.35
N ALA A 89 -28.08 1.93 -18.74
CA ALA A 89 -28.54 3.25 -19.18
C ALA A 89 -27.54 3.87 -20.15
N HIS A 90 -28.05 4.75 -21.02
CA HIS A 90 -27.20 5.58 -21.86
C HIS A 90 -26.64 6.74 -21.02
N ASN A 91 -25.41 6.57 -20.51
CA ASN A 91 -24.76 7.59 -19.68
C ASN A 91 -23.53 8.18 -20.41
N LYS A 92 -23.72 9.37 -21.04
CA LYS A 92 -22.65 10.08 -21.75
C LYS A 92 -21.49 10.50 -20.83
N ASN A 93 -21.73 10.68 -19.54
CA ASN A 93 -20.71 11.09 -18.58
C ASN A 93 -19.64 10.01 -18.36
N PHE A 94 -19.95 8.76 -18.66
CA PHE A 94 -19.01 7.64 -18.56
C PHE A 94 -18.40 7.23 -19.91
N ASP A 95 -18.68 7.96 -20.98
CA ASP A 95 -18.15 7.64 -22.31
C ASP A 95 -16.82 8.35 -22.59
N ILE A 96 -15.79 8.02 -21.81
CA ILE A 96 -14.42 8.51 -22.00
C ILE A 96 -13.59 7.46 -22.74
N GLY A 97 -12.77 7.93 -23.68
CA GLY A 97 -11.84 7.10 -24.42
C GLY A 97 -10.72 6.51 -23.55
N SER A 98 -10.25 5.32 -23.93
CA SER A 98 -9.25 4.56 -23.17
C SER A 98 -7.89 5.29 -22.99
N GLY A 99 -7.51 6.16 -23.92
CA GLY A 99 -6.24 6.90 -23.85
C GLY A 99 -6.24 8.00 -22.79
N VAL A 100 -7.39 8.63 -22.57
CA VAL A 100 -7.51 9.75 -21.62
C VAL A 100 -7.64 9.25 -20.18
N ILE A 101 -8.32 8.12 -19.98
CA ILE A 101 -8.66 7.63 -18.64
C ILE A 101 -7.43 7.24 -17.82
N LEU A 102 -6.37 6.71 -18.43
CA LEU A 102 -5.16 6.32 -17.71
C LEU A 102 -4.47 7.55 -17.10
N LYS A 103 -4.25 8.59 -17.91
CA LYS A 103 -3.63 9.84 -17.47
C LYS A 103 -4.48 10.51 -16.38
N TRP A 104 -5.77 10.57 -16.57
CA TRP A 104 -6.69 11.11 -15.57
C TRP A 104 -6.63 10.36 -14.23
N CYS A 105 -6.58 9.02 -14.24
CA CYS A 105 -6.37 8.23 -13.03
C CYS A 105 -4.99 8.47 -12.39
N GLU A 106 -3.96 8.69 -13.19
CA GLU A 106 -2.62 9.03 -12.70
C GLU A 106 -2.63 10.38 -11.97
N ASP A 107 -3.24 11.40 -12.57
CA ASP A 107 -3.33 12.73 -11.98
C ASP A 107 -4.10 12.73 -10.64
N ILE A 108 -5.23 12.02 -10.58
CA ILE A 108 -6.00 11.86 -9.33
C ILE A 108 -5.17 11.18 -8.24
N LEU A 109 -4.44 10.12 -8.59
CA LEU A 109 -3.61 9.40 -7.62
C LEU A 109 -2.40 10.23 -7.20
N ILE A 110 -1.81 11.01 -8.11
CA ILE A 110 -0.74 11.95 -7.81
C ILE A 110 -1.23 13.02 -6.83
N GLU A 111 -2.40 13.61 -7.06
CA GLU A 111 -2.97 14.60 -6.15
C GLU A 111 -3.36 13.99 -4.80
N ARG A 112 -3.98 12.80 -4.80
CA ARG A 112 -4.27 12.06 -3.58
C ARG A 112 -3.01 11.80 -2.77
N ASP A 113 -1.95 11.34 -3.46
CA ASP A 113 -0.68 11.04 -2.84
C ASP A 113 0.06 12.33 -2.43
N ARG A 114 -0.16 13.47 -3.11
CA ARG A 114 0.31 14.80 -2.68
C ARG A 114 -0.30 15.22 -1.35
N ALA A 115 -1.59 15.01 -1.15
CA ALA A 115 -2.24 15.28 0.14
C ALA A 115 -1.67 14.42 1.30
N MET A 116 -1.02 13.29 0.97
CA MET A 116 -0.28 12.45 1.91
C MET A 116 1.20 12.86 2.08
N LYS A 117 1.66 13.91 1.38
CA LYS A 117 3.08 14.26 1.23
C LYS A 117 3.72 15.00 2.39
N THR A 118 2.96 15.62 3.24
CA THR A 118 3.44 16.02 4.53
C THR A 118 3.45 14.78 5.41
N ALA A 119 4.48 13.95 5.20
CA ALA A 119 4.85 12.98 6.22
C ALA A 119 5.05 13.78 7.49
N ASP A 120 3.97 13.94 8.20
CA ASP A 120 3.98 14.67 9.44
C ASP A 120 5.02 13.98 10.32
N ILE A 121 6.17 14.63 10.48
CA ILE A 121 7.26 14.12 11.32
C ILE A 121 6.69 13.71 12.68
N LYS A 122 5.68 14.43 13.17
CA LYS A 122 4.95 14.09 14.39
C LYS A 122 4.27 12.72 14.30
N LYS A 123 3.70 12.37 13.14
CA LYS A 123 3.08 11.05 12.94
C LYS A 123 4.13 9.94 12.88
N ILE A 124 5.27 10.16 12.24
CA ILE A 124 6.41 9.20 12.26
C ILE A 124 6.92 9.01 13.69
N VAL A 125 7.11 10.08 14.46
CA VAL A 125 7.50 10.00 15.87
C VAL A 125 6.45 9.22 16.69
N ARG A 126 5.15 9.45 16.44
CA ARG A 126 4.06 8.71 17.08
C ARG A 126 4.13 7.21 16.76
N ILE A 127 4.43 6.85 15.51
CA ILE A 127 4.63 5.45 15.11
C ILE A 127 5.82 4.83 15.89
N ILE A 128 6.97 5.51 15.91
CA ILE A 128 8.15 5.01 16.61
C ILE A 128 7.82 4.76 18.08
N LYS A 129 7.22 5.73 18.77
CA LYS A 129 6.79 5.59 20.16
C LYS A 129 5.78 4.45 20.39
N HIS A 130 4.86 4.25 19.44
CA HIS A 130 3.90 3.14 19.49
C HIS A 130 4.59 1.79 19.37
N ILE A 131 5.53 1.66 18.43
CA ILE A 131 6.30 0.41 18.23
C ILE A 131 7.19 0.11 19.44
N GLU A 132 7.87 1.11 20.01
CA GLU A 132 8.76 0.95 21.18
C GLU A 132 8.05 0.36 22.38
N ARG A 133 6.75 0.63 22.55
CA ARG A 133 5.94 0.09 23.67
C ARG A 133 5.54 -1.38 23.49
N GLN A 134 5.78 -1.97 22.33
CA GLN A 134 5.42 -3.35 22.04
C GLN A 134 6.46 -4.32 22.64
N ARG A 135 6.06 -5.59 22.85
CA ARG A 135 6.90 -6.65 23.42
C ARG A 135 8.29 -6.78 22.78
N ASN A 136 8.41 -6.54 21.48
CA ASN A 136 9.67 -6.59 20.73
C ASN A 136 10.01 -5.20 20.15
N GLY A 137 9.78 -4.15 20.93
CA GLY A 137 9.84 -2.76 20.48
C GLY A 137 11.15 -2.39 19.79
N VAL A 138 12.29 -2.75 20.39
CA VAL A 138 13.63 -2.46 19.81
C VAL A 138 13.78 -3.09 18.43
N ARG A 139 13.45 -4.37 18.29
CA ARG A 139 13.51 -5.07 16.99
C ARG A 139 12.54 -4.47 15.99
N ASN A 140 11.29 -4.27 16.39
CA ASN A 140 10.24 -3.77 15.52
C ASN A 140 10.53 -2.34 15.04
N LYS A 141 11.12 -1.50 15.89
CA LYS A 141 11.61 -0.16 15.58
C LYS A 141 12.71 -0.22 14.50
N ALA A 142 13.70 -1.09 14.67
CA ALA A 142 14.76 -1.23 13.68
C ALA A 142 14.24 -1.72 12.33
N VAL A 143 13.32 -2.69 12.30
CA VAL A 143 12.61 -3.13 11.07
C VAL A 143 11.88 -1.96 10.40
N PHE A 144 11.11 -1.18 11.16
CA PHE A 144 10.40 -0.01 10.66
C PHE A 144 11.35 1.03 10.09
N LEU A 145 12.45 1.33 10.77
CA LEU A 145 13.45 2.29 10.30
C LEU A 145 14.16 1.83 9.03
N ILE A 146 14.44 0.52 8.86
CA ILE A 146 15.01 -0.01 7.61
C ILE A 146 14.01 0.16 6.46
N LEU A 147 12.73 -0.12 6.69
CA LEU A 147 11.69 0.14 5.70
C LEU A 147 11.63 1.63 5.34
N LEU A 148 11.69 2.51 6.34
CA LEU A 148 11.60 3.95 6.15
C LEU A 148 12.82 4.52 5.44
N CYS A 149 14.05 4.10 5.80
CA CYS A 149 15.29 4.68 5.27
C CYS A 149 15.72 4.09 3.94
N PHE A 150 15.41 2.82 3.68
CA PHE A 150 15.94 2.11 2.50
C PHE A 150 14.87 1.50 1.61
N GLY A 151 13.61 1.47 2.03
CA GLY A 151 12.53 0.82 1.29
C GLY A 151 12.81 -0.66 1.00
N MET A 152 13.54 -1.35 1.87
CA MET A 152 13.99 -2.72 1.66
C MET A 152 12.81 -3.69 1.56
N GLU A 153 12.94 -4.74 0.76
CA GLU A 153 11.94 -5.79 0.64
C GLU A 153 11.81 -6.61 1.92
N ARG A 154 10.58 -7.05 2.26
CA ARG A 154 10.31 -7.85 3.46
C ARG A 154 11.23 -9.05 3.58
N ARG A 155 11.31 -9.84 2.51
CA ARG A 155 12.16 -11.03 2.46
C ARG A 155 13.62 -10.68 2.80
N ARG A 156 14.16 -9.61 2.19
CA ARG A 156 15.54 -9.19 2.45
C ARG A 156 15.74 -8.73 3.89
N ILE A 157 14.77 -8.03 4.48
CA ILE A 157 14.85 -7.64 5.91
C ILE A 157 14.89 -8.89 6.80
N CYS A 158 14.07 -9.89 6.50
CA CYS A 158 14.07 -11.15 7.26
C CYS A 158 15.42 -11.90 7.16
N GLU A 159 16.05 -11.85 5.99
CA GLU A 159 17.31 -12.54 5.70
C GLU A 159 18.56 -11.77 6.15
N LEU A 160 18.43 -10.53 6.69
CA LEU A 160 19.57 -9.74 7.12
C LEU A 160 20.33 -10.42 8.27
N ARG A 161 21.64 -10.55 8.07
CA ARG A 161 22.58 -11.17 9.01
C ARG A 161 23.46 -10.12 9.65
N TRP A 162 24.06 -10.44 10.78
CA TRP A 162 25.03 -9.56 11.42
C TRP A 162 26.24 -9.29 10.53
N SER A 163 26.62 -10.21 9.64
CA SER A 163 27.64 -10.01 8.61
C SER A 163 27.27 -8.97 7.54
N ASP A 164 26.00 -8.58 7.44
CA ASP A 164 25.55 -7.50 6.56
C ASP A 164 25.67 -6.12 7.20
N ILE A 165 26.09 -6.04 8.46
CA ILE A 165 26.37 -4.80 9.16
C ILE A 165 27.89 -4.54 9.12
N GLY A 166 28.27 -3.41 8.58
CA GLY A 166 29.67 -2.99 8.58
C GLY A 166 30.15 -2.50 9.94
N ASP A 167 31.45 -2.28 10.05
CA ASP A 167 32.15 -1.95 11.28
C ASP A 167 31.46 -0.81 12.05
N ASN A 168 31.43 -0.95 13.38
CA ASN A 168 30.82 0.02 14.29
C ASN A 168 29.35 0.36 13.99
N CYS A 169 28.61 -0.54 13.31
CA CYS A 169 27.23 -0.34 12.90
C CYS A 169 27.03 0.92 12.03
N GLN A 170 28.01 1.34 11.26
CA GLN A 170 27.88 2.53 10.41
C GLN A 170 27.16 2.25 9.10
N THR A 171 27.37 1.08 8.54
CA THR A 171 26.83 0.70 7.23
C THR A 171 25.98 -0.57 7.29
N ILE A 172 25.10 -0.71 6.34
CA ILE A 172 24.28 -1.90 6.13
C ILE A 172 24.32 -2.31 4.67
N LYS A 173 24.43 -3.62 4.41
CA LYS A 173 24.42 -4.17 3.07
C LYS A 173 23.01 -4.24 2.51
N ILE A 174 22.79 -3.57 1.37
CA ILE A 174 21.52 -3.50 0.66
C ILE A 174 21.64 -4.16 -0.71
N GLY A 175 20.57 -4.76 -1.20
CA GLY A 175 20.56 -5.46 -2.49
C GLY A 175 20.90 -6.94 -2.36
N ASN A 176 20.89 -7.65 -3.48
CA ASN A 176 21.12 -9.10 -3.56
C ASN A 176 22.25 -9.41 -4.52
N GLY A 177 23.04 -10.44 -4.17
CA GLY A 177 24.13 -10.94 -5.02
C GLY A 177 25.08 -9.84 -5.48
N ASN A 178 25.36 -9.78 -6.78
CA ASN A 178 26.31 -8.83 -7.38
C ASN A 178 25.83 -7.37 -7.34
N ASN A 179 24.54 -7.12 -7.10
CA ASN A 179 23.96 -5.78 -6.96
C ASN A 179 23.92 -5.32 -5.49
N SER A 180 24.60 -6.01 -4.59
CA SER A 180 24.65 -5.60 -3.19
C SER A 180 25.70 -4.50 -2.98
N ARG A 181 25.34 -3.52 -2.15
CA ARG A 181 26.21 -2.40 -1.76
C ARG A 181 26.02 -2.05 -0.29
N PHE A 182 27.08 -1.55 0.33
CA PHE A 182 26.99 -0.99 1.67
C PHE A 182 26.49 0.45 1.61
N MET A 183 25.49 0.76 2.44
CA MET A 183 24.90 2.09 2.58
C MET A 183 25.08 2.58 4.01
N VAL A 184 25.39 3.88 4.16
CA VAL A 184 25.51 4.52 5.48
C VAL A 184 24.14 4.56 6.16
N MET A 185 24.09 4.14 7.41
CA MET A 185 22.87 4.19 8.21
C MET A 185 22.68 5.57 8.85
N PRO A 186 21.48 6.16 8.76
CA PRO A 186 21.12 7.34 9.57
C PRO A 186 21.30 7.07 11.07
N ALA A 187 21.65 8.09 11.84
CA ALA A 187 21.97 7.96 13.26
C ALA A 187 20.89 7.24 14.07
N ILE A 188 19.60 7.52 13.79
CA ILE A 188 18.49 6.87 14.49
C ILE A 188 18.43 5.35 14.24
N LEU A 189 18.69 4.91 13.00
CA LEU A 189 18.74 3.48 12.68
C LEU A 189 19.98 2.83 13.29
N ARG A 190 21.14 3.49 13.16
CA ARG A 190 22.40 3.02 13.73
C ARG A 190 22.28 2.77 15.25
N ASN A 191 21.65 3.68 15.97
CA ASN A 191 21.41 3.51 17.40
C ASN A 191 20.51 2.31 17.69
N SER A 192 19.42 2.12 16.90
CA SER A 192 18.54 0.95 17.07
C SER A 192 19.25 -0.37 16.75
N ILE A 193 20.16 -0.40 15.78
CA ILE A 193 20.96 -1.60 15.49
C ILE A 193 21.97 -1.87 16.62
N ARG A 194 22.56 -0.84 17.20
CA ARG A 194 23.45 -0.99 18.38
C ARG A 194 22.71 -1.52 19.60
N GLU A 195 21.48 -1.04 19.84
CA GLU A 195 20.63 -1.60 20.90
C GLU A 195 20.37 -3.10 20.68
N LEU A 196 20.08 -3.50 19.44
CA LEU A 196 19.90 -4.91 19.09
C LEU A 196 21.20 -5.72 19.24
N LEU A 197 22.35 -5.14 18.87
CA LEU A 197 23.65 -5.79 19.03
C LEU A 197 23.95 -6.06 20.52
N ALA A 198 23.61 -5.12 21.39
CA ALA A 198 23.76 -5.30 22.83
C ALA A 198 22.87 -6.43 23.40
N MET A 199 21.76 -6.73 22.74
CA MET A 199 20.84 -7.82 23.11
C MET A 199 21.16 -9.14 22.39
N LYS A 200 22.17 -9.15 21.51
CA LYS A 200 22.53 -10.30 20.70
C LYS A 200 23.04 -11.45 21.56
N THR A 201 22.49 -12.64 21.36
CA THR A 201 23.05 -13.88 21.91
C THR A 201 24.25 -14.34 21.07
N ASN A 202 25.20 -15.06 21.69
CA ASN A 202 26.44 -15.49 21.02
C ASN A 202 26.23 -16.23 19.70
N ASN A 203 25.15 -16.98 19.57
CA ASN A 203 24.83 -17.78 18.40
C ASN A 203 23.85 -17.11 17.42
N ALA A 204 23.46 -15.85 17.65
CA ALA A 204 22.52 -15.17 16.78
C ALA A 204 23.14 -14.85 15.43
N GLU A 205 22.63 -15.45 14.38
CA GLU A 205 23.06 -15.25 12.99
C GLU A 205 22.33 -14.06 12.35
N TYR A 206 21.01 -13.97 12.58
CA TYR A 206 20.14 -12.98 11.97
C TYR A 206 19.96 -11.75 12.88
N ILE A 207 19.92 -10.56 12.27
CA ILE A 207 19.62 -9.31 12.99
C ILE A 207 18.20 -9.33 13.54
N PHE A 208 17.26 -9.78 12.71
CA PHE A 208 15.85 -9.91 13.04
C PHE A 208 15.48 -11.38 13.21
N GLY A 209 15.97 -11.95 14.30
CA GLY A 209 15.67 -13.33 14.63
C GLY A 209 14.30 -13.50 15.28
N ASN A 210 13.80 -14.73 15.22
CA ASN A 210 12.63 -15.14 15.95
C ASN A 210 13.02 -15.39 17.44
N SER A 211 12.40 -14.67 18.37
CA SER A 211 12.68 -14.81 19.80
C SER A 211 12.40 -16.23 20.36
N ARG A 212 11.46 -16.98 19.75
CA ARG A 212 11.17 -18.36 20.13
C ARG A 212 12.31 -19.34 19.79
N THR A 213 13.14 -18.99 18.83
CA THR A 213 14.29 -19.81 18.39
C THR A 213 15.62 -19.20 18.81
N GLN A 214 15.62 -18.35 19.84
CA GLN A 214 16.83 -17.66 20.32
C GLN A 214 17.62 -16.97 19.18
N TRP A 215 16.90 -16.44 18.18
CA TRP A 215 17.45 -15.71 17.04
C TRP A 215 18.25 -16.58 16.04
N LEU A 216 18.19 -17.90 16.16
CA LEU A 216 18.82 -18.83 15.22
C LEU A 216 18.07 -18.93 13.89
N LYS A 217 16.78 -18.61 13.88
CA LYS A 217 15.96 -18.55 12.65
C LYS A 217 15.52 -17.13 12.36
N PRO A 218 15.42 -16.76 11.08
CA PRO A 218 14.98 -15.43 10.70
C PRO A 218 13.54 -15.15 11.13
N LEU A 219 13.22 -13.87 11.28
CA LEU A 219 11.84 -13.42 11.44
C LEU A 219 11.05 -13.80 10.18
N PRO A 220 9.90 -14.46 10.28
CA PRO A 220 9.08 -14.74 9.11
C PRO A 220 8.49 -13.45 8.54
N GLU A 221 8.24 -13.39 7.23
CA GLU A 221 7.65 -12.21 6.57
C GLU A 221 6.33 -11.77 7.21
N GLY A 222 5.54 -12.72 7.71
CA GLY A 222 4.33 -12.44 8.49
C GLY A 222 4.58 -11.60 9.75
N GLY A 223 5.77 -11.69 10.34
CA GLY A 223 6.17 -10.86 11.48
C GLY A 223 6.29 -9.38 11.10
N ILE A 224 6.81 -9.07 9.90
CA ILE A 224 6.86 -7.69 9.38
C ILE A 224 5.44 -7.18 9.10
N ASN A 225 4.58 -8.03 8.54
CA ASN A 225 3.17 -7.66 8.35
C ASN A 225 2.50 -7.32 9.68
N GLY A 226 2.76 -8.09 10.74
CA GLY A 226 2.24 -7.79 12.08
C GLY A 226 2.68 -6.42 12.61
N ILE A 227 3.94 -6.02 12.36
CA ILE A 227 4.42 -4.67 12.70
C ILE A 227 3.63 -3.60 11.93
N LEU A 228 3.45 -3.79 10.63
CA LEU A 228 2.72 -2.83 9.78
C LEU A 228 1.23 -2.75 10.14
N GLU A 229 0.61 -3.87 10.47
CA GLU A 229 -0.79 -3.89 10.95
C GLU A 229 -0.93 -3.17 12.30
N SER A 230 0.05 -3.29 13.20
CA SER A 230 0.02 -2.56 14.47
C SER A 230 0.06 -1.05 14.28
N ILE A 231 0.74 -0.56 13.23
CA ILE A 231 0.78 0.86 12.87
C ILE A 231 -0.60 1.34 12.40
N LYS A 232 -1.29 0.54 11.59
CA LYS A 232 -2.65 0.86 11.15
C LYS A 232 -3.64 1.00 12.31
N ASN A 233 -3.40 0.27 13.41
CA ASN A 233 -4.23 0.32 14.60
C ASN A 233 -4.01 1.59 15.46
N ILE A 234 -3.02 2.43 15.16
CA ILE A 234 -2.83 3.73 15.85
C ILE A 234 -4.01 4.66 15.63
N ASP A 235 -4.49 4.71 14.37
CA ASP A 235 -5.66 5.46 13.98
C ASP A 235 -6.18 4.89 12.66
N ARG A 236 -7.28 4.15 12.74
CA ARG A 236 -7.85 3.44 11.58
C ARG A 236 -8.53 4.36 10.58
N GLU A 237 -8.91 5.55 11.00
CA GLU A 237 -9.55 6.55 10.13
C GLU A 237 -8.51 7.40 9.39
N ASP A 238 -7.33 7.58 9.98
CA ASP A 238 -6.26 8.33 9.34
C ASP A 238 -5.55 7.48 8.26
N ARG A 239 -5.71 7.93 7.01
CA ARG A 239 -5.10 7.29 5.82
C ARG A 239 -3.58 7.18 5.91
N PHE A 240 -2.93 8.07 6.64
CA PHE A 240 -1.49 8.02 6.82
C PHE A 240 -1.07 6.68 7.41
N TYR A 241 -1.73 6.22 8.49
CA TYR A 241 -1.41 4.94 9.13
C TYR A 241 -1.86 3.73 8.32
N ASN A 242 -2.91 3.87 7.50
CA ASN A 242 -3.44 2.77 6.70
C ASN A 242 -2.59 2.42 5.46
N ASN A 243 -1.70 3.32 5.03
CA ASN A 243 -0.93 3.16 3.80
C ASN A 243 0.48 2.58 4.01
N PHE A 244 0.83 2.15 5.20
CA PHE A 244 2.13 1.54 5.46
C PHE A 244 2.24 0.15 4.84
N SER A 245 3.01 0.05 3.76
CA SER A 245 3.43 -1.22 3.15
C SER A 245 4.86 -1.08 2.62
N PRO A 246 5.67 -2.15 2.52
CA PRO A 246 7.03 -2.08 1.99
C PRO A 246 7.10 -1.48 0.58
N ALA A 247 6.09 -1.77 -0.27
CA ALA A 247 6.02 -1.21 -1.61
C ALA A 247 5.77 0.31 -1.58
N ASN A 248 4.94 0.80 -0.65
CA ASN A 248 4.68 2.23 -0.50
C ASN A 248 5.89 2.96 0.07
N PHE A 249 6.64 2.35 0.99
CA PHE A 249 7.90 2.92 1.50
C PHE A 249 8.91 3.15 0.39
N ARG A 250 9.09 2.17 -0.53
CA ARG A 250 10.01 2.35 -1.68
C ARG A 250 9.59 3.51 -2.57
N LYS A 251 8.30 3.62 -2.89
CA LYS A 251 7.77 4.74 -3.68
C LYS A 251 7.95 6.07 -2.96
N TRP A 252 7.73 6.08 -1.67
CA TRP A 252 7.85 7.25 -0.80
C TRP A 252 9.28 7.74 -0.72
N LEU A 253 10.21 6.82 -0.45
CA LEU A 253 11.63 7.11 -0.39
C LEU A 253 12.16 7.63 -1.73
N PHE A 254 11.82 6.94 -2.83
CA PHE A 254 12.19 7.37 -4.18
C PHE A 254 11.69 8.79 -4.44
N ARG A 255 10.42 9.06 -4.14
CA ARG A 255 9.81 10.35 -4.37
C ARG A 255 10.44 11.45 -3.50
N PHE A 256 10.64 11.18 -2.22
CA PHE A 256 11.27 12.10 -1.29
C PHE A 256 12.70 12.43 -1.69
N MET A 257 13.51 11.42 -2.03
CA MET A 257 14.91 11.64 -2.38
C MET A 257 15.09 12.34 -3.72
N PHE A 258 14.33 11.98 -4.74
CA PHE A 258 14.55 12.44 -6.11
C PHE A 258 13.67 13.61 -6.55
N LEU A 259 12.46 13.74 -6.02
CA LEU A 259 11.53 14.78 -6.45
C LEU A 259 11.46 15.98 -5.50
N GLU A 260 11.62 15.76 -4.20
CA GLU A 260 11.47 16.84 -3.21
C GLU A 260 12.78 17.46 -2.76
N ASN A 261 13.82 16.67 -2.62
CA ASN A 261 15.13 17.16 -2.13
C ASN A 261 16.13 17.53 -3.24
N LYS A 262 15.74 17.42 -4.52
CA LYS A 262 16.62 17.76 -5.65
C LYS A 262 18.05 17.22 -5.48
N LEU A 263 18.18 16.02 -4.89
CA LEU A 263 19.50 15.40 -4.80
C LEU A 263 20.00 15.18 -6.23
N PRO A 264 21.22 15.65 -6.56
CA PRO A 264 21.78 15.40 -7.87
C PRO A 264 21.88 13.89 -8.09
N LEU A 265 21.48 13.44 -9.28
CA LEU A 265 21.61 12.06 -9.74
C LEU A 265 23.09 11.69 -9.84
#